data_7e7d1d665427a1a59dd7c3f36db384e1
#
_entry.id   7e7d1d665427a1a59dd7c3f36db384e1
#
_cell.length_a   1.000
_cell.length_b   1.000
_cell.length_c   1.000
_cell.angle_alpha   90.00
_cell.angle_beta   90.00
_cell.angle_gamma   90.00
#
_symmetry.space_group_name_H-M   'P 1'
#
loop_
_entity.id
_entity.type
_entity.pdbx_description
1 polymer ?
#
loop_
_entity_poly.entity_id
_entity_poly.type
_entity_poly.pdbx_seq_one_letter_code
_entity_poly.pdbx_strand_id
1 'polypeptide(L)'
;MPGTEQFAIGAEVSCTDGACGKLSRVVVDPVARVVTHLIVEPRRGHEAARLVPVGLVDSAAGEIQLNCTSAEFDVLDPAEETRFIADDMDVPNYRTTDVLFWPHYGYRGAQGDLVTSDTIPVGEVEIHRGAHIHASDGQIGLVEGLVVDPGSQRVTHVLLQEGHLWGRKDVAIPISAVTPAPDRIEVSLSKQQVQDLPPVDIDRPRS
;
A
#
# COMPACT_ATOMS: atom_id res chain seq x y z
N MET A 1 -25.11 -14.30 -7.46
CA MET A 1 -24.27 -13.11 -7.61
C MET A 1 -22.87 -13.61 -7.92
N PRO A 2 -22.18 -13.25 -9.01
CA PRO A 2 -20.76 -13.53 -9.13
C PRO A 2 -20.09 -12.86 -7.92
N GLY A 3 -19.25 -13.61 -7.22
CA GLY A 3 -18.67 -13.19 -5.96
C GLY A 3 -17.84 -11.92 -6.18
N THR A 4 -18.18 -10.87 -5.47
CA THR A 4 -17.37 -9.66 -5.43
C THR A 4 -16.22 -9.94 -4.48
N GLU A 5 -15.00 -9.74 -4.91
CA GLU A 5 -13.82 -9.91 -4.07
C GLU A 5 -13.59 -8.64 -3.24
N GLN A 6 -13.18 -8.83 -1.98
CA GLN A 6 -12.86 -7.72 -1.08
C GLN A 6 -11.39 -7.81 -0.71
N PHE A 7 -10.61 -6.80 -1.07
CA PHE A 7 -9.26 -6.62 -0.57
C PHE A 7 -9.31 -5.80 0.73
N ALA A 8 -9.58 -6.47 1.85
CA ALA A 8 -9.49 -5.86 3.16
C ALA A 8 -8.02 -5.64 3.53
N ILE A 9 -7.62 -4.40 3.76
CA ILE A 9 -6.23 -4.09 4.13
C ILE A 9 -5.99 -4.60 5.55
N GLY A 10 -4.92 -5.39 5.72
CA GLY A 10 -4.61 -6.16 6.92
C GLY A 10 -5.05 -7.62 6.84
N ALA A 11 -5.71 -8.06 5.75
CA ALA A 11 -6.05 -9.46 5.53
C ALA A 11 -4.79 -10.34 5.46
N GLU A 12 -4.91 -11.59 5.92
CA GLU A 12 -3.83 -12.57 5.77
C GLU A 12 -3.69 -12.97 4.30
N VAL A 13 -2.43 -13.15 3.88
CA VAL A 13 -2.07 -13.59 2.54
C VAL A 13 -1.35 -14.91 2.65
N SER A 14 -1.85 -15.90 1.91
CA SER A 14 -1.31 -17.26 1.87
C SER A 14 -0.80 -17.59 0.48
N CYS A 15 0.35 -18.24 0.44
CA CYS A 15 0.90 -18.91 -0.73
C CYS A 15 0.39 -20.36 -0.78
N THR A 16 0.71 -21.10 -1.86
CA THR A 16 0.28 -22.49 -2.03
C THR A 16 0.81 -23.45 -0.95
N ASP A 17 1.90 -23.07 -0.29
CA ASP A 17 2.61 -23.85 0.74
C ASP A 17 2.45 -23.28 2.17
N GLY A 18 1.68 -22.21 2.36
CA GLY A 18 1.36 -21.66 3.67
C GLY A 18 1.24 -20.13 3.70
N ALA A 19 0.96 -19.60 4.90
CA ALA A 19 0.81 -18.17 5.09
C ALA A 19 2.14 -17.43 4.86
N CYS A 20 2.13 -16.45 3.96
CA CYS A 20 3.32 -15.69 3.57
C CYS A 20 3.34 -14.26 4.15
N GLY A 21 2.21 -13.63 4.41
CA GLY A 21 2.23 -12.26 4.91
C GLY A 21 0.86 -11.66 5.20
N LYS A 22 0.80 -10.33 5.20
CA LYS A 22 -0.42 -9.53 5.34
C LYS A 22 -0.49 -8.46 4.27
N LEU A 23 -1.68 -8.23 3.73
CA LEU A 23 -1.91 -7.11 2.81
C LEU A 23 -1.75 -5.79 3.55
N SER A 24 -0.78 -4.97 3.15
CA SER A 24 -0.58 -3.65 3.74
C SER A 24 -1.14 -2.52 2.89
N ARG A 25 -1.01 -2.63 1.56
CA ARG A 25 -1.44 -1.60 0.60
C ARG A 25 -1.91 -2.25 -0.70
N VAL A 26 -2.72 -1.51 -1.45
CA VAL A 26 -3.19 -1.90 -2.79
C VAL A 26 -2.78 -0.84 -3.79
N VAL A 27 -2.19 -1.25 -4.92
CA VAL A 27 -1.78 -0.37 -6.01
C VAL A 27 -2.81 -0.40 -7.10
N VAL A 28 -3.25 0.77 -7.52
CA VAL A 28 -4.34 0.96 -8.48
C VAL A 28 -3.89 1.88 -9.61
N ASP A 29 -4.17 1.49 -10.84
CA ASP A 29 -4.16 2.41 -11.98
C ASP A 29 -5.38 3.35 -11.88
N PRO A 30 -5.18 4.66 -11.62
CA PRO A 30 -6.28 5.58 -11.40
C PRO A 30 -7.08 5.87 -12.68
N VAL A 31 -6.49 5.66 -13.85
CA VAL A 31 -7.12 5.91 -15.16
C VAL A 31 -7.97 4.71 -15.57
N ALA A 32 -7.40 3.52 -15.53
CA ALA A 32 -8.12 2.28 -15.85
C ALA A 32 -9.03 1.82 -14.70
N ARG A 33 -8.76 2.29 -13.47
CA ARG A 33 -9.45 1.88 -12.23
C ARG A 33 -9.38 0.39 -11.98
N VAL A 34 -8.20 -0.17 -12.18
CA VAL A 34 -7.90 -1.59 -11.95
C VAL A 34 -6.84 -1.72 -10.87
N VAL A 35 -6.94 -2.79 -10.08
CA VAL A 35 -5.85 -3.19 -9.19
C VAL A 35 -4.75 -3.79 -10.06
N THR A 36 -3.53 -3.33 -9.88
CA THR A 36 -2.35 -3.82 -10.61
C THR A 36 -1.48 -4.67 -9.72
N HIS A 37 -1.26 -4.22 -8.47
CA HIS A 37 -0.41 -4.91 -7.52
C HIS A 37 -1.00 -4.86 -6.10
N LEU A 38 -0.58 -5.82 -5.30
CA LEU A 38 -0.77 -5.82 -3.85
C LEU A 38 0.58 -5.63 -3.19
N ILE A 39 0.65 -4.84 -2.14
CA ILE A 39 1.84 -4.73 -1.30
C ILE A 39 1.61 -5.58 -0.06
N VAL A 40 2.42 -6.63 0.06
CA VAL A 40 2.30 -7.64 1.12
C VAL A 40 3.51 -7.55 2.04
N GLU A 41 3.27 -7.32 3.31
CA GLU A 41 4.29 -7.40 4.36
C GLU A 41 4.54 -8.87 4.72
N PRO A 42 5.79 -9.37 4.57
CA PRO A 42 6.13 -10.73 4.93
C PRO A 42 5.89 -11.01 6.40
N ARG A 43 5.52 -12.24 6.74
CA ARG A 43 5.28 -12.65 8.13
C ARG A 43 6.53 -12.57 9.00
N ARG A 44 7.72 -12.66 8.41
CA ARG A 44 9.01 -12.47 9.07
C ARG A 44 9.37 -10.98 9.03
N GLY A 45 9.09 -10.26 10.12
CA GLY A 45 9.05 -8.80 10.23
C GLY A 45 10.36 -8.03 10.04
N HIS A 46 11.35 -8.53 9.29
CA HIS A 46 12.59 -7.84 8.96
C HIS A 46 12.87 -7.78 7.45
N GLU A 47 11.97 -8.30 6.64
CA GLU A 47 12.09 -8.28 5.19
C GLU A 47 11.23 -7.14 4.63
N ALA A 48 11.70 -6.55 3.52
CA ALA A 48 10.95 -5.51 2.81
C ALA A 48 9.60 -6.06 2.31
N ALA A 49 8.57 -5.24 2.34
CA ALA A 49 7.28 -5.57 1.74
C ALA A 49 7.45 -5.93 0.26
N ARG A 50 6.65 -6.86 -0.24
CA ARG A 50 6.72 -7.36 -1.61
C ARG A 50 5.64 -6.77 -2.48
N LEU A 51 6.01 -6.40 -3.69
CA LEU A 51 5.10 -5.95 -4.73
C LEU A 51 4.57 -7.16 -5.49
N VAL A 52 3.35 -7.58 -5.19
CA VAL A 52 2.72 -8.78 -5.73
C VAL A 52 1.81 -8.41 -6.91
N PRO A 53 2.10 -8.83 -8.13
CA PRO A 53 1.19 -8.61 -9.26
C PRO A 53 -0.18 -9.24 -8.99
N VAL A 54 -1.27 -8.52 -9.28
CA VAL A 54 -2.63 -9.01 -9.03
C VAL A 54 -2.94 -10.30 -9.80
N GLY A 55 -2.26 -10.56 -10.91
CA GLY A 55 -2.37 -11.81 -11.66
C GLY A 55 -1.94 -13.08 -10.89
N LEU A 56 -1.25 -12.93 -9.76
CA LEU A 56 -0.91 -14.03 -8.85
C LEU A 56 -2.02 -14.31 -7.82
N VAL A 57 -3.05 -13.47 -7.73
CA VAL A 57 -4.17 -13.68 -6.81
C VAL A 57 -5.11 -14.71 -7.41
N ASP A 58 -5.36 -15.80 -6.68
CA ASP A 58 -6.31 -16.85 -7.04
C ASP A 58 -7.69 -16.57 -6.45
N SER A 59 -7.72 -16.06 -5.21
CA SER A 59 -8.96 -15.79 -4.48
C SER A 59 -8.73 -14.70 -3.42
N ALA A 60 -9.74 -13.87 -3.21
CA ALA A 60 -9.75 -12.83 -2.17
C ALA A 60 -11.06 -12.82 -1.35
N ALA A 61 -11.66 -14.00 -1.15
CA ALA A 61 -12.86 -14.18 -0.33
C ALA A 61 -12.47 -14.41 1.14
N GLY A 62 -12.22 -13.35 1.87
CA GLY A 62 -11.85 -13.35 3.30
C GLY A 62 -10.37 -13.52 3.58
N GLU A 63 -9.68 -14.45 2.96
CA GLU A 63 -8.23 -14.64 2.96
C GLU A 63 -7.72 -14.52 1.52
N ILE A 64 -6.62 -13.81 1.32
CA ILE A 64 -6.03 -13.64 -0.01
C ILE A 64 -5.13 -14.84 -0.28
N GLN A 65 -5.45 -15.60 -1.33
CA GLN A 65 -4.64 -16.72 -1.76
C GLN A 65 -3.85 -16.37 -3.02
N LEU A 66 -2.55 -16.64 -2.98
CA LEU A 66 -1.63 -16.43 -4.10
C LEU A 66 -1.32 -17.77 -4.77
N ASN A 67 -1.29 -17.76 -6.09
CA ASN A 67 -0.88 -18.89 -6.92
C ASN A 67 0.65 -18.91 -7.11
N CYS A 68 1.39 -18.85 -5.99
CA CYS A 68 2.85 -18.99 -5.95
C CYS A 68 3.27 -19.68 -4.64
N THR A 69 4.48 -20.17 -4.59
CA THR A 69 5.10 -20.70 -3.36
C THR A 69 5.70 -19.56 -2.53
N SER A 70 5.94 -19.81 -1.24
CA SER A 70 6.65 -18.85 -0.38
C SER A 70 8.03 -18.46 -0.93
N ALA A 71 8.74 -19.41 -1.54
CA ALA A 71 10.04 -19.15 -2.15
C ALA A 71 9.94 -18.21 -3.37
N GLU A 72 8.90 -18.35 -4.18
CA GLU A 72 8.62 -17.44 -5.30
C GLU A 72 8.18 -16.08 -4.81
N PHE A 73 7.38 -16.01 -3.73
CA PHE A 73 6.99 -14.77 -3.09
C PHE A 73 8.21 -13.99 -2.56
N ASP A 74 9.18 -14.65 -1.93
CA ASP A 74 10.38 -14.02 -1.36
C ASP A 74 11.30 -13.39 -2.41
N VAL A 75 11.21 -13.79 -3.68
CA VAL A 75 12.00 -13.20 -4.78
C VAL A 75 11.25 -12.15 -5.60
N LEU A 76 9.99 -11.85 -5.27
CA LEU A 76 9.27 -10.74 -5.89
C LEU A 76 9.96 -9.40 -5.59
N ASP A 77 9.70 -8.41 -6.44
CA ASP A 77 10.26 -7.08 -6.29
C ASP A 77 9.88 -6.47 -4.94
N PRO A 78 10.80 -5.79 -4.26
CA PRO A 78 10.49 -5.06 -3.04
C PRO A 78 9.59 -3.86 -3.38
N ALA A 79 8.59 -3.60 -2.55
CA ALA A 79 7.71 -2.44 -2.70
C ALA A 79 8.44 -1.11 -2.43
N GLU A 80 9.54 -1.16 -1.68
CA GLU A 80 10.35 -0.01 -1.32
C GLU A 80 11.83 -0.33 -1.57
N GLU A 81 12.52 0.54 -2.31
CA GLU A 81 13.97 0.50 -2.43
C GLU A 81 14.62 1.56 -1.54
N THR A 82 15.46 1.11 -0.63
CA THR A 82 16.28 2.02 0.18
C THR A 82 17.65 2.17 -0.51
N ARG A 83 17.93 3.37 -0.98
CA ARG A 83 19.25 3.72 -1.56
C ARG A 83 20.02 4.60 -0.58
N PHE A 84 21.28 4.24 -0.36
CA PHE A 84 22.22 5.12 0.30
C PHE A 84 22.72 6.14 -0.72
N ILE A 85 22.28 7.38 -0.59
CA ILE A 85 22.86 8.49 -1.35
C ILE A 85 24.02 9.01 -0.53
N ALA A 86 25.26 8.60 -0.88
CA ALA A 86 26.43 9.29 -0.39
C ALA A 86 26.39 10.70 -0.97
N ASP A 87 26.37 11.72 -0.10
CA ASP A 87 26.65 13.08 -0.54
C ASP A 87 27.97 13.05 -1.30
N ASP A 88 27.93 13.45 -2.57
CA ASP A 88 29.10 13.60 -3.41
C ASP A 88 29.89 14.81 -2.84
N MET A 89 30.58 14.58 -1.72
CA MET A 89 31.55 15.54 -1.26
C MET A 89 32.62 15.56 -2.35
N ASP A 90 32.66 16.65 -3.08
CA ASP A 90 33.79 17.08 -3.85
C ASP A 90 35.04 16.98 -2.96
N VAL A 91 35.68 15.81 -2.98
CA VAL A 91 36.95 15.61 -2.25
C VAL A 91 37.96 16.42 -3.02
N PRO A 92 38.46 17.54 -2.46
CA PRO A 92 39.51 18.28 -3.12
C PRO A 92 40.65 17.29 -3.37
N ASN A 93 41.17 17.30 -4.58
CA ASN A 93 42.20 16.43 -5.11
C ASN A 93 43.44 16.42 -4.21
N TYR A 94 43.43 15.57 -3.15
CA TYR A 94 44.58 15.39 -2.28
C TYR A 94 45.65 14.59 -3.01
N ARG A 95 46.81 15.20 -3.24
CA ARG A 95 47.99 14.49 -3.77
C ARG A 95 48.50 13.52 -2.70
N THR A 96 48.89 12.36 -3.14
CA THR A 96 49.36 11.20 -2.33
C THR A 96 50.53 11.55 -1.36
N THR A 97 51.10 12.75 -1.42
CA THR A 97 52.19 13.22 -0.57
C THR A 97 51.75 13.87 0.74
N ASP A 98 50.46 14.17 0.93
CA ASP A 98 49.98 14.92 2.10
C ASP A 98 49.51 14.01 3.25
N VAL A 99 49.73 12.67 3.14
CA VAL A 99 49.21 11.67 4.09
C VAL A 99 50.12 11.42 5.29
N LEU A 100 51.27 12.13 5.44
CA LEU A 100 52.30 11.77 6.41
C LEU A 100 52.21 12.44 7.80
N PHE A 101 51.26 13.32 8.05
CA PHE A 101 51.13 13.95 9.37
C PHE A 101 49.67 14.21 9.74
N TRP A 102 48.98 13.20 10.28
CA TRP A 102 47.71 13.44 10.96
C TRP A 102 47.54 12.61 12.23
N PRO A 103 47.41 13.25 13.41
CA PRO A 103 46.95 12.58 14.61
C PRO A 103 45.43 12.49 14.61
N HIS A 104 44.98 11.32 14.80
CA HIS A 104 43.67 10.88 15.31
C HIS A 104 42.60 11.97 15.58
N TYR A 105 41.93 12.45 14.56
CA TYR A 105 40.61 13.04 14.70
C TYR A 105 39.58 12.15 13.98
N GLY A 106 38.57 11.78 14.78
CA GLY A 106 37.61 10.76 14.40
C GLY A 106 37.03 10.95 13.00
N TYR A 107 36.92 9.84 12.31
CA TYR A 107 36.08 9.67 11.16
C TYR A 107 34.68 10.19 11.52
N ARG A 108 34.31 11.37 11.11
CA ARG A 108 32.92 11.72 10.93
C ARG A 108 32.48 10.85 9.78
N GLY A 109 31.73 9.79 10.10
CA GLY A 109 31.13 8.91 9.12
C GLY A 109 30.46 9.74 8.03
N ALA A 110 30.63 9.31 6.78
CA ALA A 110 29.89 9.87 5.66
C ALA A 110 28.43 9.97 6.07
N GLN A 111 27.91 11.18 6.24
CA GLN A 111 26.49 11.43 6.41
C GLN A 111 25.88 11.25 5.02
N GLY A 112 25.49 10.02 4.71
CA GLY A 112 24.62 9.76 3.58
C GLY A 112 23.19 9.66 4.10
N ASP A 113 22.27 10.30 3.44
CA ASP A 113 20.86 10.12 3.73
C ASP A 113 20.36 8.82 3.11
N LEU A 114 19.69 7.99 3.93
CA LEU A 114 18.94 6.85 3.45
C LEU A 114 17.65 7.38 2.83
N VAL A 115 17.57 7.36 1.51
CA VAL A 115 16.35 7.70 0.79
C VAL A 115 15.62 6.41 0.45
N THR A 116 14.44 6.24 1.02
CA THR A 116 13.51 5.17 0.67
C THR A 116 12.60 5.71 -0.42
N SER A 117 12.55 5.05 -1.56
CA SER A 117 11.64 5.35 -2.65
C SER A 117 10.73 4.17 -2.91
N ASP A 118 9.45 4.45 -3.16
CA ASP A 118 8.47 3.45 -3.55
C ASP A 118 8.77 2.94 -4.96
N THR A 119 8.72 1.62 -5.13
CA THR A 119 8.97 0.93 -6.41
C THR A 119 7.67 0.77 -7.22
N ILE A 120 6.70 1.64 -7.01
CA ILE A 120 5.40 1.58 -7.68
C ILE A 120 5.56 2.01 -9.14
N PRO A 121 4.87 1.35 -10.09
CA PRO A 121 4.86 1.77 -11.48
C PRO A 121 4.43 3.23 -11.66
N VAL A 122 5.09 3.95 -12.55
CA VAL A 122 4.86 5.38 -12.77
C VAL A 122 3.42 5.63 -13.20
N GLY A 123 2.72 6.47 -12.45
CA GLY A 123 1.32 6.85 -12.72
C GLY A 123 0.28 6.04 -11.94
N GLU A 124 0.70 5.06 -11.17
CA GLU A 124 -0.16 4.30 -10.26
C GLU A 124 -0.24 4.96 -8.88
N VAL A 125 -1.27 4.65 -8.12
CA VAL A 125 -1.56 5.22 -6.80
C VAL A 125 -1.70 4.12 -5.76
N GLU A 126 -1.03 4.30 -4.62
CA GLU A 126 -1.23 3.44 -3.46
C GLU A 126 -2.48 3.81 -2.67
N ILE A 127 -3.19 2.78 -2.24
CA ILE A 127 -4.27 2.89 -1.28
C ILE A 127 -3.88 2.10 -0.05
N HIS A 128 -3.66 2.79 1.07
CA HIS A 128 -3.28 2.18 2.34
C HIS A 128 -4.40 2.30 3.38
N ARG A 129 -4.38 1.39 4.34
CA ARG A 129 -5.29 1.45 5.47
C ARG A 129 -5.06 2.73 6.27
N GLY A 130 -6.16 3.39 6.62
CA GLY A 130 -6.09 4.63 7.37
C GLY A 130 -5.85 5.88 6.51
N ALA A 131 -5.78 5.75 5.17
CA ALA A 131 -5.82 6.91 4.30
C ALA A 131 -7.11 7.70 4.55
N HIS A 132 -6.97 9.03 4.68
CA HIS A 132 -8.10 9.89 4.95
C HIS A 132 -8.99 10.04 3.72
N ILE A 133 -10.31 9.90 3.92
CA ILE A 133 -11.28 10.18 2.89
C ILE A 133 -11.93 11.53 3.18
N HIS A 134 -11.93 12.40 2.16
CA HIS A 134 -12.51 13.72 2.20
C HIS A 134 -13.73 13.80 1.28
N ALA A 135 -14.90 14.05 1.87
CA ALA A 135 -16.08 14.46 1.15
C ALA A 135 -15.97 15.91 0.68
N SER A 136 -16.90 16.37 -0.16
CA SER A 136 -16.95 17.75 -0.64
C SER A 136 -17.03 18.80 0.48
N ASP A 137 -17.50 18.40 1.67
CA ASP A 137 -17.74 19.24 2.85
C ASP A 137 -16.88 18.84 4.07
N GLY A 138 -15.82 18.06 3.87
CA GLY A 138 -14.79 17.73 4.86
C GLY A 138 -14.55 16.23 5.06
N GLN A 139 -13.64 15.90 5.98
CA GLN A 139 -13.22 14.53 6.27
C GLN A 139 -14.40 13.68 6.77
N ILE A 140 -14.48 12.43 6.28
CA ILE A 140 -15.57 11.49 6.60
C ILE A 140 -15.10 10.20 7.27
N GLY A 141 -13.86 9.77 7.06
CA GLY A 141 -13.38 8.53 7.67
C GLY A 141 -12.07 8.07 7.09
N LEU A 142 -11.80 6.78 7.24
CA LEU A 142 -10.57 6.12 6.87
C LEU A 142 -10.85 4.95 5.92
N VAL A 143 -9.93 4.72 4.99
CA VAL A 143 -9.97 3.55 4.10
C VAL A 143 -9.75 2.27 4.90
N GLU A 144 -10.58 1.26 4.66
CA GLU A 144 -10.43 -0.10 5.20
C GLU A 144 -10.10 -1.12 4.10
N GLY A 145 -10.42 -0.83 2.86
CA GLY A 145 -10.16 -1.73 1.75
C GLY A 145 -10.84 -1.31 0.44
N LEU A 146 -10.82 -2.23 -0.50
CA LEU A 146 -11.40 -2.08 -1.83
C LEU A 146 -12.32 -3.25 -2.17
N VAL A 147 -13.33 -2.99 -2.97
CA VAL A 147 -14.17 -4.00 -3.61
C VAL A 147 -13.80 -4.08 -5.08
N VAL A 148 -13.49 -5.27 -5.54
CA VAL A 148 -12.98 -5.52 -6.88
C VAL A 148 -13.88 -6.55 -7.59
N ASP A 149 -14.08 -6.36 -8.87
CA ASP A 149 -14.70 -7.36 -9.74
C ASP A 149 -13.64 -8.41 -10.12
N PRO A 150 -13.81 -9.68 -9.73
CA PRO A 150 -12.80 -10.72 -9.91
C PRO A 150 -12.50 -11.05 -11.37
N GLY A 151 -13.48 -10.85 -12.27
CA GLY A 151 -13.31 -11.15 -13.67
C GLY A 151 -12.52 -10.10 -14.46
N SER A 152 -12.62 -8.84 -14.05
CA SER A 152 -11.96 -7.69 -14.72
C SER A 152 -10.90 -7.02 -13.88
N GLN A 153 -10.76 -7.40 -12.61
CA GLN A 153 -9.89 -6.78 -11.60
C GLN A 153 -10.14 -5.28 -11.40
N ARG A 154 -11.32 -4.81 -11.83
CA ARG A 154 -11.72 -3.41 -11.69
C ARG A 154 -12.19 -3.11 -10.29
N VAL A 155 -11.68 -2.03 -9.73
CA VAL A 155 -12.19 -1.47 -8.48
C VAL A 155 -13.60 -0.94 -8.72
N THR A 156 -14.55 -1.43 -7.95
CA THR A 156 -15.96 -1.00 -8.02
C THR A 156 -16.29 -0.04 -6.90
N HIS A 157 -15.75 -0.26 -5.69
CA HIS A 157 -15.99 0.57 -4.52
C HIS A 157 -14.75 0.68 -3.65
N VAL A 158 -14.66 1.79 -2.90
CA VAL A 158 -13.75 1.96 -1.78
C VAL A 158 -14.52 1.69 -0.50
N LEU A 159 -13.96 0.84 0.36
CA LEU A 159 -14.53 0.54 1.67
C LEU A 159 -14.03 1.56 2.69
N LEU A 160 -14.95 2.18 3.38
CA LEU A 160 -14.73 3.24 4.34
C LEU A 160 -15.27 2.83 5.70
N GLN A 161 -14.51 3.04 6.75
CA GLN A 161 -15.03 3.09 8.10
C GLN A 161 -15.41 4.55 8.43
N GLU A 162 -16.71 4.82 8.53
CA GLU A 162 -17.20 6.07 9.07
C GLU A 162 -17.09 6.01 10.60
N GLY A 163 -16.41 6.98 11.20
CA GLY A 163 -16.21 6.99 12.64
C GLY A 163 -16.42 8.36 13.26
N HIS A 164 -17.54 8.55 13.94
CA HIS A 164 -17.68 9.45 15.08
C HIS A 164 -18.50 8.78 16.20
N LEU A 165 -18.32 9.24 17.40
CA LEU A 165 -18.77 8.88 18.75
C LEU A 165 -20.07 8.06 18.95
N TRP A 166 -20.87 7.76 17.94
CA TRP A 166 -22.20 7.14 18.08
C TRP A 166 -22.41 5.84 17.28
N GLY A 167 -21.36 5.24 16.78
CA GLY A 167 -21.42 3.96 16.07
C GLY A 167 -20.50 3.91 14.86
N ARG A 168 -19.78 2.82 14.71
CA ARG A 168 -18.98 2.56 13.51
C ARG A 168 -19.90 1.99 12.44
N LYS A 169 -19.92 2.61 11.28
CA LYS A 169 -20.64 2.15 10.10
C LYS A 169 -19.64 1.95 8.98
N ASP A 170 -19.67 0.77 8.39
CA ASP A 170 -18.88 0.49 7.20
C ASP A 170 -19.73 0.76 5.97
N VAL A 171 -19.21 1.54 5.04
CA VAL A 171 -19.89 1.88 3.79
C VAL A 171 -18.99 1.66 2.58
N ALA A 172 -19.62 1.37 1.44
CA ALA A 172 -18.93 1.22 0.18
C ALA A 172 -19.21 2.44 -0.71
N ILE A 173 -18.18 3.20 -1.03
CA ILE A 173 -18.29 4.37 -1.92
C ILE A 173 -18.00 3.92 -3.35
N PRO A 174 -18.89 4.17 -4.32
CA PRO A 174 -18.63 3.83 -5.71
C PRO A 174 -17.37 4.51 -6.25
N ILE A 175 -16.52 3.78 -6.94
CA ILE A 175 -15.25 4.29 -7.49
C ILE A 175 -15.46 5.48 -8.46
N SER A 176 -16.64 5.60 -9.05
CA SER A 176 -16.99 6.74 -9.92
C SER A 176 -17.05 8.08 -9.17
N ALA A 177 -17.29 8.02 -7.86
CA ALA A 177 -17.32 9.22 -7.00
C ALA A 177 -15.96 9.52 -6.36
N VAL A 178 -14.94 8.70 -6.60
CA VAL A 178 -13.61 8.76 -5.97
C VAL A 178 -12.62 9.40 -6.93
N THR A 179 -11.82 10.32 -6.41
CA THR A 179 -10.66 10.91 -7.09
C THR A 179 -9.43 10.72 -6.19
N PRO A 180 -8.44 9.93 -6.60
CA PRO A 180 -7.22 9.77 -5.84
C PRO A 180 -6.39 11.06 -5.86
N ALA A 181 -5.84 11.44 -4.72
CA ALA A 181 -4.88 12.51 -4.55
C ALA A 181 -3.62 11.95 -3.85
N PRO A 182 -2.46 12.61 -3.90
CA PRO A 182 -1.18 12.04 -3.46
C PRO A 182 -1.16 11.54 -2.00
N ASP A 183 -1.93 12.16 -1.12
CA ASP A 183 -1.93 11.90 0.33
C ASP A 183 -3.32 11.62 0.92
N ARG A 184 -4.36 11.62 0.08
CA ARG A 184 -5.74 11.43 0.50
C ARG A 184 -6.63 10.95 -0.64
N ILE A 185 -7.80 10.49 -0.29
CA ILE A 185 -8.84 10.15 -1.25
C ILE A 185 -9.94 11.21 -1.18
N GLU A 186 -10.24 11.84 -2.30
CA GLU A 186 -11.33 12.80 -2.40
C GLU A 186 -12.57 12.15 -3.00
N VAL A 187 -13.75 12.47 -2.46
CA VAL A 187 -15.02 11.99 -2.99
C VAL A 187 -15.92 13.15 -3.33
N SER A 188 -16.63 13.02 -4.43
CA SER A 188 -17.58 14.04 -4.91
C SER A 188 -18.89 14.09 -4.10
N LEU A 189 -19.10 13.14 -3.18
CA LEU A 189 -20.26 13.07 -2.30
C LEU A 189 -20.08 13.99 -1.09
N SER A 190 -21.19 14.49 -0.54
CA SER A 190 -21.21 15.17 0.77
C SER A 190 -21.25 14.14 1.91
N LYS A 191 -20.90 14.57 3.13
CA LYS A 191 -21.03 13.75 4.35
C LYS A 191 -22.42 13.14 4.49
N GLN A 192 -23.46 13.93 4.27
CA GLN A 192 -24.84 13.46 4.37
C GLN A 192 -25.12 12.34 3.35
N GLN A 193 -24.67 12.52 2.11
CA GLN A 193 -24.85 11.51 1.07
C GLN A 193 -24.12 10.20 1.39
N VAL A 194 -22.93 10.29 2.02
CA VAL A 194 -22.19 9.11 2.47
C VAL A 194 -22.90 8.43 3.64
N GLN A 195 -23.46 9.20 4.59
CA GLN A 195 -24.24 8.67 5.69
C GLN A 195 -25.52 7.93 5.24
N ASP A 196 -26.11 8.37 4.14
CA ASP A 196 -27.31 7.76 3.56
C ASP A 196 -27.01 6.46 2.77
N LEU A 197 -25.72 6.15 2.51
CA LEU A 197 -25.35 4.88 1.88
C LEU A 197 -25.70 3.69 2.79
N PRO A 198 -26.08 2.54 2.21
CA PRO A 198 -26.36 1.34 3.00
C PRO A 198 -25.09 0.83 3.67
N PRO A 199 -25.21 0.26 4.89
CA PRO A 199 -24.08 -0.40 5.54
C PRO A 199 -23.67 -1.63 4.75
N VAL A 200 -22.36 -1.93 4.76
CA VAL A 200 -21.78 -3.13 4.17
C VAL A 200 -21.00 -3.91 5.22
N ASP A 201 -21.00 -5.23 5.10
CA ASP A 201 -20.13 -6.07 5.92
C ASP A 201 -18.76 -6.13 5.25
N ILE A 202 -17.73 -5.75 5.99
CA ILE A 202 -16.34 -5.90 5.58
C ILE A 202 -15.78 -7.14 6.23
N ASP A 203 -15.26 -8.07 5.44
CA ASP A 203 -14.52 -9.23 5.92
C ASP A 203 -13.20 -8.77 6.58
N ARG A 204 -13.28 -8.47 7.87
CA ARG A 204 -12.10 -8.04 8.64
C ARG A 204 -11.30 -9.24 9.08
N PRO A 205 -9.97 -9.18 8.93
CA PRO A 205 -9.12 -10.22 9.52
C PRO A 205 -9.35 -10.23 11.04
N ARG A 206 -9.57 -11.42 11.57
CA ARG A 206 -9.65 -11.62 13.03
C ARG A 206 -8.28 -11.32 13.63
N SER A 207 -8.24 -10.39 14.56
CA SER A 207 -7.05 -10.03 15.35
C SER A 207 -6.56 -11.18 16.19
#